data_19ab020a4f6facdf4415932597e5fa2d
#
_entry.id   19ab020a4f6facdf4415932597e5fa2d
#
_cell.length_a   1.000
_cell.length_b   1.000
_cell.length_c   1.000
_cell.angle_alpha   90.00
_cell.angle_beta   90.00
_cell.angle_gamma   90.00
#
_symmetry.space_group_name_H-M   'P 1'
#
loop_
_entity.id
_entity.type
_entity.pdbx_description
1 polymer ?
#
loop_
_entity_poly.entity_id
_entity_poly.type
_entity_poly.pdbx_seq_one_letter_code
_entity_poly.pdbx_strand_id
1 'polypeptide(L)'
;CGVKLFMGASTGNMLVDRMEVLRKVFANAGMLIATHCEEQAIISANTVAFKEKYGEDPDIKYHPEIRSAEACMHSSSLAIKLAEETGARLHILHVSTAGELDLFEDKPLSEK
;
A
#
# COMPACT_ATOMS: atom_id res chain seq x y z
N CYS A 1 -5.18 -16.55 11.65
CA CYS A 1 -6.10 -15.73 10.89
C CYS A 1 -5.50 -15.22 9.56
N GLY A 2 -4.32 -14.59 9.56
CA GLY A 2 -3.72 -14.02 8.36
C GLY A 2 -2.35 -13.42 8.61
N VAL A 3 -1.72 -12.97 7.54
CA VAL A 3 -0.43 -12.25 7.57
C VAL A 3 -0.72 -10.75 7.42
N LYS A 4 -0.23 -9.93 8.33
CA LYS A 4 -0.24 -8.47 8.19
C LYS A 4 1.05 -8.01 7.52
N LEU A 5 0.92 -7.25 6.43
CA LEU A 5 2.04 -6.74 5.66
C LEU A 5 1.99 -5.21 5.58
N PHE A 6 3.11 -4.56 5.83
CA PHE A 6 3.31 -3.13 5.66
C PHE A 6 4.13 -2.88 4.39
N MET A 7 3.46 -2.46 3.31
CA MET A 7 4.10 -2.12 2.04
C MET A 7 4.57 -0.66 1.97
N GLY A 8 4.19 0.14 2.95
CA GLY A 8 4.62 1.53 3.11
C GLY A 8 4.22 2.10 4.47
N ALA A 9 4.74 3.29 4.80
CA ALA A 9 4.36 4.08 5.98
C ALA A 9 4.34 3.30 7.30
N SER A 10 5.30 2.39 7.49
CA SER A 10 5.45 1.66 8.76
C SER A 10 6.39 2.37 9.71
N THR A 11 6.12 2.23 11.00
CA THR A 11 7.04 2.63 12.07
C THR A 11 8.02 1.50 12.40
N GLY A 12 9.26 1.85 12.75
CA GLY A 12 10.29 0.86 13.08
C GLY A 12 10.81 0.13 11.83
N ASN A 13 11.07 -1.17 11.96
CA ASN A 13 11.70 -2.01 10.92
C ASN A 13 10.72 -3.01 10.26
N MET A 14 9.43 -2.74 10.30
CA MET A 14 8.40 -3.67 9.78
C MET A 14 8.03 -3.44 8.31
N LEU A 15 8.63 -2.43 7.68
CA LEU A 15 8.39 -2.11 6.28
C LEU A 15 8.93 -3.20 5.36
N VAL A 16 8.09 -3.66 4.44
CA VAL A 16 8.45 -4.59 3.37
C VAL A 16 8.09 -3.94 2.02
N ASP A 17 9.07 -3.31 1.39
CA ASP A 17 8.92 -2.55 0.14
C ASP A 17 9.73 -3.13 -1.04
N ARG A 18 10.60 -4.12 -0.79
CA ARG A 18 11.39 -4.76 -1.83
C ARG A 18 10.59 -5.81 -2.59
N MET A 19 10.49 -5.67 -3.91
CA MET A 19 9.72 -6.54 -4.79
C MET A 19 10.05 -8.03 -4.63
N GLU A 20 11.32 -8.36 -4.46
CA GLU A 20 11.74 -9.76 -4.27
C GLU A 20 11.16 -10.36 -3.00
N VAL A 21 11.16 -9.59 -1.91
CA VAL A 21 10.61 -10.02 -0.61
C VAL A 21 9.09 -10.11 -0.68
N LEU A 22 8.44 -9.10 -1.28
CA LEU A 22 6.98 -9.10 -1.47
C LEU A 22 6.53 -10.34 -2.25
N ARG A 23 7.16 -10.67 -3.36
CA ARG A 23 6.83 -11.88 -4.13
C ARG A 23 6.96 -13.15 -3.31
N LYS A 24 8.02 -13.27 -2.51
CA LYS A 24 8.21 -14.43 -1.61
C LYS A 24 7.11 -14.53 -0.56
N VAL A 25 6.72 -13.41 0.04
CA VAL A 25 5.62 -13.37 1.03
C VAL A 25 4.30 -13.78 0.38
N PHE A 26 3.93 -13.19 -0.75
CA PHE A 26 2.70 -13.50 -1.45
C PHE A 26 2.65 -14.97 -1.91
N ALA A 27 3.75 -15.49 -2.43
CA ALA A 27 3.81 -16.89 -2.90
C ALA A 27 3.73 -17.92 -1.79
N ASN A 28 4.14 -17.61 -0.56
CA ASN A 28 4.32 -18.57 0.51
C ASN A 28 3.41 -18.38 1.72
N ALA A 29 2.59 -17.33 1.78
CA ALA A 29 1.78 -17.03 2.96
C ALA A 29 0.76 -18.13 3.29
N GLY A 30 0.18 -18.78 2.28
CA GLY A 30 -0.81 -19.85 2.46
C GLY A 30 -2.11 -19.45 3.18
N MET A 31 -2.26 -18.16 3.50
CA MET A 31 -3.40 -17.58 4.20
C MET A 31 -3.66 -16.17 3.72
N LEU A 32 -4.77 -15.56 4.18
CA LEU A 32 -5.12 -14.18 3.85
C LEU A 32 -3.98 -13.21 4.20
N ILE A 33 -3.59 -12.38 3.24
CA ILE A 33 -2.63 -11.29 3.42
C ILE A 33 -3.39 -9.98 3.56
N ALA A 34 -3.27 -9.32 4.72
CA ALA A 34 -3.82 -8.00 4.95
C ALA A 34 -2.72 -6.94 4.79
N THR A 35 -2.88 -6.04 3.81
CA THR A 35 -1.85 -5.04 3.47
C THR A 35 -2.22 -3.63 3.85
N HIS A 36 -1.25 -2.89 4.37
CA HIS A 36 -1.24 -1.44 4.39
C HIS A 36 -0.50 -0.96 3.14
N CYS A 37 -1.22 -0.29 2.24
CA CYS A 37 -0.74 0.06 0.90
C CYS A 37 -0.57 1.57 0.75
N GLU A 38 0.68 2.02 0.89
CA GLU A 38 1.10 3.37 0.53
C GLU A 38 2.53 3.31 -0.01
N GLU A 39 2.78 3.92 -1.17
CA GLU A 39 4.10 3.87 -1.80
C GLU A 39 5.08 4.80 -1.06
N GLN A 40 6.03 4.22 -0.37
CA GLN A 40 6.98 4.95 0.47
C GLN A 40 7.85 5.94 -0.32
N ALA A 41 8.24 5.58 -1.55
CA ALA A 41 9.04 6.46 -2.39
C ALA A 41 8.29 7.75 -2.77
N ILE A 42 7.00 7.64 -3.09
CA ILE A 42 6.13 8.78 -3.40
C ILE A 42 5.95 9.65 -2.16
N ILE A 43 5.64 9.05 -1.01
CA ILE A 43 5.49 9.78 0.25
C ILE A 43 6.77 10.53 0.61
N SER A 44 7.92 9.88 0.49
CA SER A 44 9.22 10.50 0.79
C SER A 44 9.52 11.68 -0.12
N ALA A 45 9.29 11.54 -1.44
CA ALA A 45 9.46 12.62 -2.40
C ALA A 45 8.54 13.81 -2.10
N ASN A 46 7.26 13.53 -1.83
CA ASN A 46 6.28 14.56 -1.44
C ASN A 46 6.69 15.26 -0.15
N THR A 47 7.13 14.49 0.86
CA THR A 47 7.58 15.05 2.14
C THR A 47 8.73 16.03 1.94
N VAL A 48 9.72 15.69 1.15
CA VAL A 48 10.85 16.59 0.82
C VAL A 48 10.34 17.85 0.13
N ALA A 49 9.51 17.72 -0.91
CA ALA A 49 8.97 18.85 -1.66
C ALA A 49 8.15 19.80 -0.77
N PHE A 50 7.32 19.27 0.13
CA PHE A 50 6.52 20.09 1.04
C PHE A 50 7.37 20.75 2.12
N LYS A 51 8.41 20.10 2.63
CA LYS A 51 9.37 20.71 3.56
C LYS A 51 10.17 21.84 2.91
N GLU A 52 10.61 21.67 1.68
CA GLU A 52 11.29 22.74 0.93
C GLU A 52 10.39 23.95 0.70
N LYS A 53 9.09 23.74 0.46
CA LYS A 53 8.13 24.79 0.17
C LYS A 53 7.59 25.50 1.42
N TYR A 54 7.35 24.76 2.49
CA TYR A 54 6.61 25.23 3.67
C TYR A 54 7.40 25.14 4.99
N GLY A 55 8.66 24.70 4.95
CA GLY A 55 9.54 24.55 6.12
C GLY A 55 9.54 23.13 6.69
N GLU A 56 10.36 22.91 7.72
CA GLU A 56 10.62 21.58 8.31
C GLU A 56 9.38 20.90 8.92
N ASP A 57 8.37 21.69 9.31
CA ASP A 57 7.12 21.19 9.90
C ASP A 57 5.92 21.75 9.12
N PRO A 58 5.60 21.16 7.94
CA PRO A 58 4.44 21.57 7.14
C PRO A 58 3.13 21.38 7.91
N ASP A 59 2.21 22.35 7.76
CA ASP A 59 0.87 22.32 8.37
C ASP A 59 0.16 20.99 8.06
N ILE A 60 -0.55 20.45 9.04
CA ILE A 60 -1.29 19.16 8.93
C ILE A 60 -2.29 19.12 7.76
N LYS A 61 -2.77 20.26 7.30
CA LYS A 61 -3.63 20.34 6.11
C LYS A 61 -3.01 19.76 4.85
N TYR A 62 -1.68 19.71 4.76
CA TYR A 62 -0.93 19.13 3.63
C TYR A 62 -0.74 17.60 3.76
N HIS A 63 -1.12 17.01 4.88
CA HIS A 63 -0.96 15.57 5.08
C HIS A 63 -1.61 14.71 3.97
N PRO A 64 -2.84 15.00 3.49
CA PRO A 64 -3.44 14.25 2.40
C PRO A 64 -2.72 14.41 1.05
N GLU A 65 -1.99 15.51 0.86
CA GLU A 65 -1.21 15.74 -0.36
C GLU A 65 0.16 15.03 -0.29
N ILE A 66 0.76 14.96 0.89
CA ILE A 66 2.00 14.23 1.14
C ILE A 66 1.75 12.71 1.01
N ARG A 67 0.71 12.21 1.69
CA ARG A 67 0.23 10.82 1.59
C ARG A 67 -0.87 10.75 0.53
N SER A 68 -0.47 10.97 -0.71
CA SER A 68 -1.36 11.23 -1.82
C SER A 68 -2.17 10.01 -2.27
N ALA A 69 -3.28 10.28 -2.96
CA ALA A 69 -4.06 9.24 -3.64
C ALA A 69 -3.20 8.43 -4.64
N GLU A 70 -2.21 9.06 -5.27
CA GLU A 70 -1.25 8.40 -6.16
C GLU A 70 -0.41 7.35 -5.39
N ALA A 71 0.06 7.68 -4.19
CA ALA A 71 0.82 6.73 -3.36
C ALA A 71 -0.02 5.51 -2.97
N CYS A 72 -1.29 5.70 -2.63
CA CYS A 72 -2.24 4.62 -2.34
C CYS A 72 -2.50 3.77 -3.59
N MET A 73 -2.87 4.41 -4.70
CA MET A 73 -3.19 3.73 -5.97
C MET A 73 -2.02 2.88 -6.47
N HIS A 74 -0.80 3.41 -6.43
CA HIS A 74 0.40 2.70 -6.89
C HIS A 74 0.65 1.45 -6.05
N SER A 75 0.61 1.56 -4.73
CA SER A 75 0.85 0.44 -3.81
C SER A 75 -0.28 -0.60 -3.85
N SER A 76 -1.54 -0.17 -3.91
CA SER A 76 -2.71 -1.06 -4.02
C SER A 76 -2.71 -1.84 -5.33
N SER A 77 -2.41 -1.18 -6.45
CA SER A 77 -2.28 -1.83 -7.77
C SER A 77 -1.18 -2.88 -7.77
N LEU A 78 -0.04 -2.59 -7.13
CA LEU A 78 1.06 -3.54 -6.99
C LEU A 78 0.65 -4.76 -6.16
N ALA A 79 -0.03 -4.55 -5.03
CA ALA A 79 -0.49 -5.64 -4.16
C ALA A 79 -1.48 -6.56 -4.90
N ILE A 80 -2.42 -6.00 -5.64
CA ILE A 80 -3.40 -6.75 -6.45
C ILE A 80 -2.67 -7.57 -7.52
N LYS A 81 -1.76 -6.96 -8.26
CA LYS A 81 -0.96 -7.65 -9.28
C LYS A 81 -0.18 -8.84 -8.70
N LEU A 82 0.44 -8.66 -7.53
CA LEU A 82 1.15 -9.73 -6.85
C LEU A 82 0.22 -10.86 -6.39
N ALA A 83 -0.99 -10.51 -5.92
CA ALA A 83 -1.99 -11.50 -5.54
C ALA A 83 -2.47 -12.30 -6.75
N GLU A 84 -2.70 -11.67 -7.89
CA GLU A 84 -3.07 -12.33 -9.15
C GLU A 84 -1.96 -13.26 -9.65
N GLU A 85 -0.70 -12.78 -9.66
CA GLU A 85 0.46 -13.58 -10.10
C GLU A 85 0.70 -14.82 -9.23
N THR A 86 0.39 -14.75 -7.94
CA THR A 86 0.69 -15.81 -6.96
C THR A 86 -0.51 -16.65 -6.53
N GLY A 87 -1.73 -16.21 -6.88
CA GLY A 87 -2.97 -16.81 -6.38
C GLY A 87 -3.23 -16.55 -4.89
N ALA A 88 -2.54 -15.57 -4.29
CA ALA A 88 -2.71 -15.21 -2.89
C ALA A 88 -4.05 -14.53 -2.63
N ARG A 89 -4.63 -14.78 -1.46
CA ARG A 89 -5.82 -14.06 -0.98
C ARG A 89 -5.38 -12.74 -0.34
N LEU A 90 -5.88 -11.64 -0.88
CA LEU A 90 -5.50 -10.29 -0.48
C LEU A 90 -6.66 -9.53 0.17
N HIS A 91 -6.35 -8.79 1.23
CA HIS A 91 -7.22 -7.80 1.84
C HIS A 91 -6.47 -6.47 1.95
N ILE A 92 -6.88 -5.48 1.17
CA ILE A 92 -6.34 -4.12 1.28
C ILE A 92 -7.07 -3.40 2.39
N LEU A 93 -6.32 -2.93 3.39
CA LEU A 93 -6.86 -2.24 4.55
C LEU A 93 -7.18 -0.79 4.23
N HIS A 94 -8.21 -0.27 4.90
CA HIS A 94 -8.56 1.16 4.94
C HIS A 94 -8.44 1.89 3.59
N VAL A 95 -8.99 1.32 2.51
CA VAL A 95 -9.11 1.98 1.20
C VAL A 95 -9.75 3.36 1.41
N SER A 96 -9.04 4.41 1.00
CA SER A 96 -9.40 5.79 1.32
C SER A 96 -9.57 6.69 0.10
N THR A 97 -9.30 6.16 -1.10
CA THR A 97 -9.39 6.92 -2.34
C THR A 97 -10.40 6.30 -3.30
N ALA A 98 -11.16 7.14 -3.99
CA ALA A 98 -12.18 6.67 -4.92
C ALA A 98 -11.59 5.85 -6.08
N GLY A 99 -10.39 6.24 -6.57
CA GLY A 99 -9.73 5.54 -7.66
C GLY A 99 -9.33 4.11 -7.33
N GLU A 100 -9.04 3.81 -6.06
CA GLU A 100 -8.72 2.44 -5.65
C GLU A 100 -9.93 1.49 -5.79
N LEU A 101 -11.17 2.01 -5.75
CA LEU A 101 -12.37 1.17 -5.88
C LEU A 101 -12.46 0.48 -7.23
N ASP A 102 -11.93 1.10 -8.28
CA ASP A 102 -11.93 0.54 -9.63
C ASP A 102 -10.97 -0.66 -9.77
N LEU A 103 -10.10 -0.88 -8.78
CA LEU A 103 -9.17 -2.02 -8.74
C LEU A 103 -9.86 -3.32 -8.28
N PHE A 104 -11.05 -3.22 -7.68
CA PHE A 104 -11.74 -4.38 -7.11
C PHE A 104 -12.84 -4.86 -8.05
N GLU A 105 -12.95 -6.18 -8.18
CA GLU A 105 -14.03 -6.83 -8.91
C GLU A 105 -15.09 -7.38 -7.95
N ASP A 106 -16.35 -7.31 -8.36
CA ASP A 106 -17.44 -7.96 -7.61
C ASP A 106 -17.46 -9.46 -7.92
N LYS A 107 -16.77 -10.22 -7.07
CA LYS A 107 -16.65 -11.68 -7.17
C LYS A 107 -17.12 -12.35 -5.87
N PRO A 108 -17.53 -13.64 -5.92
CA PRO A 108 -17.78 -14.42 -4.73
C PRO A 108 -16.56 -14.45 -3.79
N LEU A 109 -16.80 -14.54 -2.47
CA LEU A 109 -15.71 -14.60 -1.48
C LEU A 109 -14.72 -15.74 -1.68
N SER A 110 -15.14 -16.82 -2.32
CA SER A 110 -14.27 -17.95 -2.68
C SER A 110 -13.23 -17.62 -3.75
N GLU A 111 -13.42 -16.53 -4.47
CA GLU A 111 -12.57 -16.07 -5.59
C GLU A 111 -11.85 -14.75 -5.27
N LYS A 112 -12.01 -14.25 -4.05
CA LYS A 112 -11.38 -13.00 -3.58
C LYS A 112 -10.14 -13.26 -2.74
#